data_1a8435c3bf8cff9b4f43b3ccc0455873
#
_entry.id   1a8435c3bf8cff9b4f43b3ccc0455873
#
_cell.length_a   1.000
_cell.length_b   1.000
_cell.length_c   1.000
_cell.angle_alpha   90.00
_cell.angle_beta   90.00
_cell.angle_gamma   90.00
#
_symmetry.space_group_name_H-M   'P 1'
#
loop_
_entity.id
_entity.type
_entity.pdbx_description
1 polymer ?
#
loop_
_entity_poly.entity_id
_entity_poly.type
_entity_poly.pdbx_seq_one_letter_code
_entity_poly.pdbx_strand_id
1 'polypeptide(L)'
;LENCYPLDEKRLLGSPADGGLGYRIGDISYAFRQLVPFGGLVDIDLKVGETIIIAPATGAFGGAAVEVALAMGARVIAAARNSDSLKRLAAMNDRILPVQLTGDVQTDAKALKQFGPVDAFQDWSPRIAAKTTHIKACMLALNVGGRVSLMGGIHEDISMPYTWVMHNNLTIKGKWMYNQEDPYLLIKMIEAGALKLGERAGLKNVGVFPLEDWSMAFTAAEENPGWGTQALIAP
;
A
#
# COMPACT_ATOMS: atom_id res chain seq x y z
N LEU A 1 10.82 -13.65 22.83
CA LEU A 1 9.52 -13.67 22.10
C LEU A 1 8.97 -12.25 21.86
N GLU A 2 9.81 -11.21 21.92
CA GLU A 2 9.40 -9.81 21.83
C GLU A 2 8.77 -9.44 20.47
N ASN A 3 9.02 -10.24 19.42
CA ASN A 3 8.49 -10.03 18.06
C ASN A 3 7.50 -11.12 17.62
N CYS A 4 6.84 -11.79 18.58
CA CYS A 4 5.80 -12.78 18.30
C CYS A 4 4.45 -12.19 18.63
N TYR A 5 3.53 -12.22 17.68
CA TYR A 5 2.18 -11.71 17.80
C TYR A 5 1.19 -12.88 17.74
N PRO A 6 0.31 -13.04 18.74
CA PRO A 6 -0.69 -14.11 18.72
C PRO A 6 -1.73 -13.86 17.63
N LEU A 7 -2.12 -14.94 16.97
CA LEU A 7 -3.18 -14.95 15.96
C LEU A 7 -4.31 -15.87 16.46
N ASP A 8 -5.55 -15.50 16.20
CA ASP A 8 -6.68 -16.39 16.40
C ASP A 8 -6.77 -17.41 15.25
N GLU A 9 -6.11 -18.55 15.43
CA GLU A 9 -6.06 -19.62 14.43
C GLU A 9 -7.47 -20.09 14.03
N LYS A 10 -8.38 -20.28 14.99
CA LYS A 10 -9.75 -20.69 14.73
C LYS A 10 -10.49 -19.68 13.88
N ARG A 11 -10.29 -18.40 14.15
CA ARG A 11 -10.89 -17.30 13.39
C ARG A 11 -10.32 -17.21 11.98
N LEU A 12 -9.00 -17.32 11.83
CA LEU A 12 -8.32 -17.13 10.55
C LEU A 12 -8.44 -18.35 9.64
N LEU A 13 -8.16 -19.56 10.13
CA LEU A 13 -8.11 -20.79 9.35
C LEU A 13 -9.40 -21.59 9.39
N GLY A 14 -10.25 -21.38 10.40
CA GLY A 14 -11.51 -22.11 10.58
C GLY A 14 -12.47 -21.94 9.41
N SER A 15 -13.39 -22.92 9.26
CA SER A 15 -14.41 -22.89 8.22
C SER A 15 -15.33 -21.67 8.35
N PRO A 16 -15.73 -21.03 7.23
CA PRO A 16 -16.75 -19.98 7.26
C PRO A 16 -18.09 -20.43 7.86
N ALA A 17 -18.44 -21.71 7.74
CA ALA A 17 -19.65 -22.27 8.37
C ALA A 17 -19.60 -22.22 9.90
N ASP A 18 -18.40 -22.24 10.49
CA ASP A 18 -18.15 -22.18 11.93
C ASP A 18 -17.70 -20.78 12.39
N GLY A 19 -17.90 -19.77 11.55
CA GLY A 19 -17.52 -18.39 11.84
C GLY A 19 -16.05 -18.05 11.57
N GLY A 20 -15.27 -18.96 10.98
CA GLY A 20 -13.90 -18.72 10.56
C GLY A 20 -13.81 -17.91 9.26
N LEU A 21 -12.60 -17.46 8.92
CA LEU A 21 -12.34 -16.76 7.66
C LEU A 21 -11.85 -17.69 6.54
N GLY A 22 -11.45 -18.93 6.85
CA GLY A 22 -11.06 -19.95 5.89
C GLY A 22 -9.81 -19.60 5.08
N TYR A 23 -8.86 -18.86 5.67
CA TYR A 23 -7.57 -18.61 5.05
C TYR A 23 -6.69 -19.87 5.10
N ARG A 24 -5.77 -19.99 4.14
CA ARG A 24 -4.66 -20.93 4.19
C ARG A 24 -3.46 -20.27 4.87
N ILE A 25 -2.55 -21.04 5.43
CA ILE A 25 -1.33 -20.51 6.08
C ILE A 25 -0.55 -19.59 5.12
N GLY A 26 -0.45 -19.96 3.84
CA GLY A 26 0.18 -19.13 2.82
C GLY A 26 -0.48 -17.75 2.60
N ASP A 27 -1.78 -17.63 2.86
CA ASP A 27 -2.47 -16.33 2.78
C ASP A 27 -2.06 -15.43 3.95
N ILE A 28 -1.81 -15.99 5.14
CA ILE A 28 -1.39 -15.24 6.34
C ILE A 28 -0.03 -14.54 6.13
N SER A 29 0.88 -15.14 5.37
CA SER A 29 2.19 -14.54 5.07
C SER A 29 2.08 -13.16 4.40
N TYR A 30 0.98 -12.89 3.71
CA TYR A 30 0.73 -11.60 3.06
C TYR A 30 0.53 -10.45 4.04
N ALA A 31 0.14 -10.73 5.28
CA ALA A 31 -0.07 -9.72 6.32
C ALA A 31 1.19 -8.85 6.54
N PHE A 32 2.40 -9.41 6.40
CA PHE A 32 3.64 -8.64 6.51
C PHE A 32 3.76 -7.55 5.43
N ARG A 33 3.35 -7.86 4.19
CA ARG A 33 3.36 -6.88 3.10
C ARG A 33 2.38 -5.73 3.35
N GLN A 34 1.25 -6.00 4.00
CA GLN A 34 0.26 -5.00 4.38
C GLN A 34 0.66 -4.22 5.63
N LEU A 35 1.43 -4.83 6.54
CA LEU A 35 1.86 -4.20 7.79
C LEU A 35 2.77 -2.99 7.56
N VAL A 36 3.66 -3.05 6.58
CA VAL A 36 4.59 -1.96 6.29
C VAL A 36 3.84 -0.68 5.89
N PRO A 37 2.93 -0.67 4.88
CA PRO A 37 2.14 0.52 4.59
C PRO A 37 1.19 0.93 5.72
N PHE A 38 0.65 -0.02 6.48
CA PHE A 38 -0.19 0.27 7.64
C PHE A 38 0.54 1.17 8.65
N GLY A 39 1.80 0.85 8.98
CA GLY A 39 2.60 1.67 9.89
C GLY A 39 2.75 3.12 9.43
N GLY A 40 2.92 3.36 8.13
CA GLY A 40 2.97 4.72 7.57
C GLY A 40 1.63 5.44 7.57
N LEU A 41 0.52 4.72 7.32
CA LEU A 41 -0.82 5.29 7.35
C LEU A 41 -1.26 5.66 8.78
N VAL A 42 -0.92 4.84 9.75
CA VAL A 42 -1.13 5.14 11.18
C VAL A 42 -0.30 6.35 11.62
N ASP A 43 0.98 6.40 11.20
CA ASP A 43 1.90 7.47 11.60
C ASP A 43 1.45 8.86 11.11
N ILE A 44 0.83 8.94 9.92
CA ILE A 44 0.23 10.18 9.41
C ILE A 44 -1.22 10.38 9.86
N ASP A 45 -1.73 9.52 10.75
CA ASP A 45 -3.06 9.63 11.35
C ASP A 45 -4.18 9.67 10.29
N LEU A 46 -4.14 8.73 9.31
CA LEU A 46 -5.17 8.61 8.28
C LEU A 46 -6.53 8.32 8.90
N LYS A 47 -7.53 9.15 8.57
CA LYS A 47 -8.89 9.04 9.12
C LYS A 47 -9.87 8.38 8.16
N VAL A 48 -10.90 7.78 8.73
CA VAL A 48 -12.05 7.27 7.96
C VAL A 48 -12.68 8.40 7.15
N GLY A 49 -12.96 8.13 5.87
CA GLY A 49 -13.57 9.08 4.95
C GLY A 49 -12.62 10.06 4.26
N GLU A 50 -11.35 10.10 4.66
CA GLU A 50 -10.35 10.93 3.98
C GLU A 50 -9.97 10.37 2.61
N THR A 51 -9.44 11.24 1.77
CA THR A 51 -8.90 10.88 0.46
C THR A 51 -7.37 10.89 0.50
N ILE A 52 -6.76 9.76 0.15
CA ILE A 52 -5.31 9.62 0.11
C ILE A 52 -4.82 9.28 -1.30
N ILE A 53 -3.70 9.88 -1.71
CA ILE A 53 -2.94 9.46 -2.88
C ILE A 53 -1.97 8.36 -2.46
N ILE A 54 -1.95 7.25 -3.18
CA ILE A 54 -0.91 6.21 -3.10
C ILE A 54 -0.12 6.23 -4.41
N ALA A 55 1.18 6.47 -4.36
CA ALA A 55 2.01 6.52 -5.57
C ALA A 55 3.46 6.04 -5.33
N PRO A 56 3.98 5.16 -6.21
CA PRO A 56 3.28 4.37 -7.23
C PRO A 56 2.40 3.27 -6.62
N ALA A 57 1.12 3.20 -7.03
CA ALA A 57 0.12 2.29 -6.46
C ALA A 57 0.23 0.84 -6.96
N THR A 58 0.91 0.58 -8.08
CA THR A 58 0.89 -0.73 -8.74
C THR A 58 2.08 -1.63 -8.39
N GLY A 59 2.97 -1.17 -7.52
CA GLY A 59 4.04 -1.98 -6.92
C GLY A 59 3.51 -2.90 -5.81
N ALA A 60 4.34 -3.83 -5.34
CA ALA A 60 3.96 -4.78 -4.31
C ALA A 60 3.47 -4.08 -3.01
N PHE A 61 4.24 -3.14 -2.49
CA PHE A 61 3.85 -2.36 -1.30
C PHE A 61 2.82 -1.28 -1.61
N GLY A 62 2.90 -0.62 -2.78
CA GLY A 62 1.91 0.38 -3.19
C GLY A 62 0.51 -0.20 -3.31
N GLY A 63 0.36 -1.40 -3.90
CA GLY A 63 -0.93 -2.08 -3.95
C GLY A 63 -1.43 -2.53 -2.58
N ALA A 64 -0.54 -3.05 -1.73
CA ALA A 64 -0.88 -3.36 -0.35
C ALA A 64 -1.32 -2.10 0.44
N ALA A 65 -0.68 -0.95 0.18
CA ALA A 65 -1.09 0.34 0.75
C ALA A 65 -2.52 0.74 0.35
N VAL A 66 -2.89 0.49 -0.92
CA VAL A 66 -4.28 0.71 -1.39
C VAL A 66 -5.26 -0.17 -0.61
N GLU A 67 -4.99 -1.46 -0.47
CA GLU A 67 -5.84 -2.39 0.29
C GLU A 67 -6.02 -1.94 1.73
N VAL A 68 -4.93 -1.58 2.40
CA VAL A 68 -4.94 -1.14 3.79
C VAL A 68 -5.69 0.18 3.96
N ALA A 69 -5.43 1.18 3.12
CA ALA A 69 -6.13 2.46 3.18
C ALA A 69 -7.65 2.30 2.98
N LEU A 70 -8.07 1.42 2.07
CA LEU A 70 -9.49 1.06 1.89
C LEU A 70 -10.08 0.40 3.14
N ALA A 71 -9.35 -0.53 3.75
CA ALA A 71 -9.77 -1.20 4.99
C ALA A 71 -9.87 -0.22 6.18
N MET A 72 -9.02 0.80 6.21
CA MET A 72 -9.11 1.92 7.17
C MET A 72 -10.25 2.90 6.87
N GLY A 73 -10.99 2.72 5.77
CA GLY A 73 -12.16 3.53 5.44
C GLY A 73 -11.88 4.74 4.54
N ALA A 74 -10.69 4.87 3.97
CA ALA A 74 -10.34 5.96 3.07
C ALA A 74 -10.85 5.76 1.64
N ARG A 75 -10.88 6.85 0.85
CA ARG A 75 -10.90 6.85 -0.60
C ARG A 75 -9.46 6.92 -1.10
N VAL A 76 -9.13 6.16 -2.13
CA VAL A 76 -7.74 6.05 -2.60
C VAL A 76 -7.61 6.54 -4.04
N ILE A 77 -6.82 7.57 -4.26
CA ILE A 77 -6.34 7.95 -5.58
C ILE A 77 -5.10 7.09 -5.85
N ALA A 78 -5.28 6.05 -6.65
CA ALA A 78 -4.20 5.14 -7.04
C ALA A 78 -3.46 5.71 -8.25
N ALA A 79 -2.24 6.19 -8.05
CA ALA A 79 -1.46 6.84 -9.09
C ALA A 79 -0.27 5.96 -9.54
N ALA A 80 -0.13 5.73 -10.85
CA ALA A 80 0.97 4.98 -11.44
C ALA A 80 1.07 5.23 -12.95
N ARG A 81 2.16 4.78 -13.58
CA ARG A 81 2.38 4.92 -15.04
C ARG A 81 1.65 3.86 -15.87
N ASN A 82 1.53 2.64 -15.35
CA ASN A 82 0.93 1.51 -16.08
C ASN A 82 -0.59 1.54 -15.95
N SER A 83 -1.28 1.88 -17.04
CA SER A 83 -2.74 2.00 -17.09
C SER A 83 -3.47 0.66 -16.87
N ASP A 84 -2.92 -0.46 -17.35
CA ASP A 84 -3.59 -1.75 -17.25
C ASP A 84 -3.53 -2.30 -15.81
N SER A 85 -2.40 -2.09 -15.13
CA SER A 85 -2.29 -2.41 -13.71
C SER A 85 -3.20 -1.53 -12.86
N LEU A 86 -3.35 -0.24 -13.21
CA LEU A 86 -4.30 0.67 -12.55
C LEU A 86 -5.75 0.23 -12.74
N LYS A 87 -6.15 -0.18 -13.96
CA LYS A 87 -7.51 -0.69 -14.25
C LYS A 87 -7.82 -1.94 -13.41
N ARG A 88 -6.86 -2.89 -13.32
CA ARG A 88 -7.03 -4.09 -12.49
C ARG A 88 -7.20 -3.73 -11.01
N LEU A 89 -6.40 -2.80 -10.50
CA LEU A 89 -6.49 -2.34 -9.13
C LEU A 89 -7.83 -1.63 -8.86
N ALA A 90 -8.26 -0.74 -9.77
CA ALA A 90 -9.52 -0.01 -9.66
C ALA A 90 -10.75 -0.92 -9.69
N ALA A 91 -10.68 -2.06 -10.40
CA ALA A 91 -11.77 -3.02 -10.45
C ALA A 91 -12.07 -3.70 -9.09
N MET A 92 -11.20 -3.57 -8.09
CA MET A 92 -11.40 -4.19 -6.78
C MET A 92 -12.42 -3.46 -5.90
N ASN A 93 -12.54 -2.14 -6.04
CA ASN A 93 -13.38 -1.35 -5.17
C ASN A 93 -13.68 0.04 -5.78
N ASP A 94 -14.93 0.50 -5.70
CA ASP A 94 -15.38 1.79 -6.25
C ASP A 94 -14.74 3.01 -5.57
N ARG A 95 -14.12 2.84 -4.41
CA ARG A 95 -13.36 3.88 -3.71
C ARG A 95 -11.92 4.03 -4.24
N ILE A 96 -11.50 3.23 -5.22
CA ILE A 96 -10.21 3.38 -5.90
C ILE A 96 -10.40 4.24 -7.14
N LEU A 97 -9.70 5.37 -7.17
CA LEU A 97 -9.74 6.38 -8.21
C LEU A 97 -8.42 6.32 -9.00
N PRO A 98 -8.38 5.69 -10.18
CA PRO A 98 -7.13 5.51 -10.91
C PRO A 98 -6.68 6.81 -11.58
N VAL A 99 -5.40 7.15 -11.45
CA VAL A 99 -4.73 8.26 -12.16
C VAL A 99 -3.49 7.74 -12.86
N GLN A 100 -3.48 7.82 -14.18
CA GLN A 100 -2.27 7.53 -14.95
C GLN A 100 -1.34 8.74 -14.93
N LEU A 101 -0.14 8.54 -14.36
CA LEU A 101 0.91 9.57 -14.32
C LEU A 101 1.57 9.71 -15.69
N THR A 102 1.69 10.96 -16.16
CA THR A 102 2.29 11.32 -17.45
C THR A 102 3.77 11.66 -17.33
N GLY A 103 4.21 12.06 -16.13
CA GLY A 103 5.54 12.59 -15.86
C GLY A 103 5.62 14.12 -15.96
N ASP A 104 4.53 14.80 -16.37
CA ASP A 104 4.41 16.25 -16.27
C ASP A 104 3.77 16.65 -14.94
N VAL A 105 4.48 17.46 -14.15
CA VAL A 105 4.07 17.83 -12.78
C VAL A 105 2.71 18.51 -12.75
N GLN A 106 2.43 19.43 -13.68
CA GLN A 106 1.22 20.22 -13.65
C GLN A 106 0.00 19.43 -14.12
N THR A 107 0.19 18.63 -15.17
CA THR A 107 -0.83 17.72 -15.68
C THR A 107 -1.21 16.69 -14.62
N ASP A 108 -0.21 16.07 -14.00
CA ASP A 108 -0.43 15.04 -12.99
C ASP A 108 -1.09 15.62 -11.73
N ALA A 109 -0.63 16.79 -11.24
CA ALA A 109 -1.25 17.46 -10.09
C ALA A 109 -2.72 17.85 -10.36
N LYS A 110 -3.03 18.31 -11.57
CA LYS A 110 -4.42 18.63 -11.97
C LYS A 110 -5.28 17.37 -12.02
N ALA A 111 -4.77 16.29 -12.58
CA ALA A 111 -5.48 15.01 -12.64
C ALA A 111 -5.75 14.42 -11.24
N LEU A 112 -4.82 14.56 -10.30
CA LEU A 112 -4.99 14.10 -8.92
C LEU A 112 -6.07 14.92 -8.17
N LYS A 113 -6.18 16.23 -8.44
CA LYS A 113 -7.15 17.14 -7.81
C LYS A 113 -8.60 16.96 -8.30
N GLN A 114 -8.82 16.32 -9.45
CA GLN A 114 -10.17 16.23 -10.04
C GLN A 114 -11.19 15.48 -9.18
N PHE A 115 -10.73 14.68 -8.23
CA PHE A 115 -11.58 13.88 -7.35
C PHE A 115 -12.01 14.57 -6.06
N GLY A 116 -11.68 15.84 -5.92
CA GLY A 116 -12.01 16.66 -4.75
C GLY A 116 -10.84 16.83 -3.78
N PRO A 117 -11.13 17.16 -2.52
CA PRO A 117 -10.11 17.36 -1.50
C PRO A 117 -9.21 16.15 -1.31
N VAL A 118 -7.90 16.39 -1.17
CA VAL A 118 -6.89 15.34 -0.93
C VAL A 118 -6.20 15.61 0.40
N ASP A 119 -6.34 14.69 1.35
CA ASP A 119 -5.92 14.87 2.74
C ASP A 119 -4.52 14.32 3.01
N ALA A 120 -4.12 13.28 2.28
CA ALA A 120 -2.85 12.61 2.50
C ALA A 120 -2.21 12.07 1.22
N PHE A 121 -0.90 11.81 1.30
CA PHE A 121 -0.12 11.14 0.28
C PHE A 121 0.85 10.16 0.94
N GLN A 122 0.91 8.92 0.45
CA GLN A 122 1.91 7.93 0.84
C GLN A 122 2.77 7.55 -0.36
N ASP A 123 4.09 7.73 -0.21
CA ASP A 123 5.09 7.45 -1.24
C ASP A 123 5.64 6.03 -1.15
N TRP A 124 5.65 5.34 -2.30
CA TRP A 124 6.23 4.00 -2.51
C TRP A 124 7.24 3.97 -3.64
N SER A 125 7.96 5.04 -3.83
CA SER A 125 8.95 5.21 -4.89
C SER A 125 10.04 4.13 -4.82
N PRO A 126 10.33 3.41 -5.91
CA PRO A 126 11.46 2.51 -5.96
C PRO A 126 12.78 3.30 -6.02
N ARG A 127 13.90 2.63 -5.73
CA ARG A 127 15.25 3.22 -5.72
C ARG A 127 15.59 4.05 -6.96
N ILE A 128 15.11 3.63 -8.13
CA ILE A 128 15.38 4.28 -9.43
C ILE A 128 14.54 5.54 -9.67
N ALA A 129 13.64 5.91 -8.75
CA ALA A 129 12.66 6.97 -8.94
C ALA A 129 13.12 8.38 -8.52
N ALA A 130 14.39 8.59 -8.19
CA ALA A 130 14.91 9.88 -7.70
C ALA A 130 14.66 11.06 -8.65
N LYS A 131 14.64 10.80 -9.96
CA LYS A 131 14.42 11.83 -10.99
C LYS A 131 12.95 11.93 -11.45
N THR A 132 12.04 11.21 -10.80
CA THR A 132 10.62 11.25 -11.19
C THR A 132 9.91 12.46 -10.59
N THR A 133 8.85 12.88 -11.26
CA THR A 133 8.11 14.11 -10.95
C THR A 133 6.91 13.87 -10.04
N HIS A 134 6.52 12.61 -9.82
CA HIS A 134 5.25 12.26 -9.18
C HIS A 134 5.15 12.71 -7.72
N ILE A 135 6.26 12.65 -6.94
CA ILE A 135 6.24 13.11 -5.54
C ILE A 135 5.84 14.57 -5.48
N LYS A 136 6.47 15.42 -6.34
CA LYS A 136 6.13 16.84 -6.43
C LYS A 136 4.68 17.04 -6.87
N ALA A 137 4.20 16.30 -7.86
CA ALA A 137 2.83 16.38 -8.34
C ALA A 137 1.81 16.00 -7.24
N CYS A 138 2.08 14.93 -6.50
CA CYS A 138 1.26 14.47 -5.38
C CYS A 138 1.22 15.53 -4.26
N MET A 139 2.36 16.11 -3.87
CA MET A 139 2.39 17.17 -2.87
C MET A 139 1.60 18.42 -3.32
N LEU A 140 1.69 18.82 -4.60
CA LEU A 140 0.92 19.94 -5.16
C LEU A 140 -0.59 19.66 -5.21
N ALA A 141 -0.99 18.40 -5.13
CA ALA A 141 -2.41 18.02 -5.10
C ALA A 141 -3.03 18.09 -3.71
N LEU A 142 -2.23 18.12 -2.65
CA LEU A 142 -2.74 18.14 -1.27
C LEU A 142 -3.42 19.45 -0.91
N ASN A 143 -4.43 19.33 -0.05
CA ASN A 143 -5.10 20.45 0.60
C ASN A 143 -4.23 21.09 1.69
N VAL A 144 -4.69 22.23 2.20
CA VAL A 144 -4.14 22.84 3.42
C VAL A 144 -4.22 21.84 4.58
N GLY A 145 -3.09 21.70 5.29
CA GLY A 145 -2.94 20.71 6.36
C GLY A 145 -2.71 19.28 5.89
N GLY A 146 -2.52 19.06 4.58
CA GLY A 146 -2.27 17.74 4.02
C GLY A 146 -1.02 17.05 4.61
N ARG A 147 -1.03 15.71 4.66
CA ARG A 147 0.01 14.91 5.30
C ARG A 147 0.68 13.98 4.29
N VAL A 148 1.99 13.87 4.41
CA VAL A 148 2.84 13.05 3.53
C VAL A 148 3.58 12.02 4.36
N SER A 149 3.49 10.74 3.96
CA SER A 149 4.29 9.64 4.49
C SER A 149 5.31 9.20 3.42
N LEU A 150 6.59 9.42 3.67
CA LEU A 150 7.67 8.98 2.79
C LEU A 150 8.17 7.61 3.27
N MET A 151 7.87 6.57 2.49
CA MET A 151 8.25 5.19 2.76
C MET A 151 8.97 4.52 1.59
N GLY A 152 9.24 5.30 0.53
CA GLY A 152 9.94 4.81 -0.66
C GLY A 152 11.41 4.48 -0.41
N GLY A 153 12.05 3.88 -1.40
CA GLY A 153 13.46 3.45 -1.34
C GLY A 153 14.43 4.36 -2.09
N ILE A 154 14.09 5.62 -2.30
CA ILE A 154 14.98 6.58 -2.97
C ILE A 154 16.19 6.88 -2.07
N HIS A 155 17.41 6.83 -2.65
CA HIS A 155 18.64 7.08 -1.92
C HIS A 155 19.28 8.45 -2.24
N GLU A 156 18.70 9.19 -3.19
CA GLU A 156 19.18 10.49 -3.64
C GLU A 156 18.27 11.59 -3.10
N ASP A 157 18.74 12.83 -3.09
CA ASP A 157 17.93 14.00 -2.77
C ASP A 157 16.81 14.18 -3.80
N ILE A 158 15.64 14.59 -3.33
CA ILE A 158 14.48 14.87 -4.17
C ILE A 158 14.10 16.35 -4.12
N SER A 159 13.63 16.88 -5.24
CA SER A 159 13.09 18.24 -5.31
C SER A 159 11.68 18.29 -4.72
N MET A 160 11.46 19.20 -3.76
CA MET A 160 10.15 19.43 -3.12
C MET A 160 9.62 20.82 -3.43
N PRO A 161 8.29 21.03 -3.51
CA PRO A 161 7.68 22.33 -3.76
C PRO A 161 7.65 23.16 -2.46
N TYR A 162 8.80 23.70 -2.04
CA TYR A 162 8.98 24.36 -0.74
C TYR A 162 7.88 25.39 -0.41
N THR A 163 7.62 26.33 -1.32
CA THR A 163 6.61 27.38 -1.13
C THR A 163 5.22 26.80 -0.91
N TRP A 164 4.87 25.74 -1.66
CA TRP A 164 3.58 25.05 -1.51
C TRP A 164 3.46 24.36 -0.14
N VAL A 165 4.52 23.66 0.27
CA VAL A 165 4.58 22.97 1.57
C VAL A 165 4.36 23.96 2.71
N MET A 166 5.04 25.11 2.67
CA MET A 166 4.96 26.15 3.71
C MET A 166 3.59 26.87 3.70
N HIS A 167 3.09 27.29 2.53
CA HIS A 167 1.82 28.03 2.46
C HIS A 167 0.60 27.17 2.77
N ASN A 168 0.67 25.86 2.54
CA ASN A 168 -0.43 24.94 2.81
C ASN A 168 -0.27 24.16 4.13
N ASN A 169 0.73 24.50 4.97
CA ASN A 169 0.96 23.84 6.26
C ASN A 169 1.04 22.31 6.12
N LEU A 170 1.75 21.82 5.08
CA LEU A 170 1.87 20.37 4.88
C LEU A 170 2.77 19.77 5.95
N THR A 171 2.37 18.61 6.46
CA THR A 171 3.22 17.79 7.34
C THR A 171 3.88 16.69 6.51
N ILE A 172 5.22 16.61 6.56
CA ILE A 172 5.98 15.57 5.86
C ILE A 172 6.69 14.72 6.89
N LYS A 173 6.42 13.42 6.88
CA LYS A 173 7.04 12.44 7.77
C LYS A 173 7.75 11.34 6.96
N GLY A 174 8.97 11.01 7.35
CA GLY A 174 9.61 9.75 6.96
C GLY A 174 9.21 8.64 7.93
N LYS A 175 8.86 7.47 7.40
CA LYS A 175 8.55 6.31 8.23
C LYS A 175 9.30 5.10 7.72
N TRP A 176 10.07 4.46 8.60
CA TRP A 176 10.71 3.17 8.35
C TRP A 176 9.90 2.07 9.01
N MET A 177 9.32 1.18 8.19
CA MET A 177 8.52 0.05 8.65
C MET A 177 7.29 0.48 9.47
N TYR A 178 7.13 -0.05 10.66
CA TYR A 178 5.98 0.10 11.56
C TYR A 178 6.44 0.18 13.02
N ASN A 179 5.57 0.59 13.93
CA ASN A 179 5.82 0.57 15.36
C ASN A 179 5.45 -0.79 15.96
N GLN A 180 5.91 -1.06 17.19
CA GLN A 180 5.70 -2.35 17.87
C GLN A 180 4.21 -2.66 18.14
N GLU A 181 3.37 -1.66 18.26
CA GLU A 181 1.92 -1.80 18.45
C GLU A 181 1.12 -2.02 17.16
N ASP A 182 1.63 -1.62 16.01
CA ASP A 182 0.91 -1.67 14.73
C ASP A 182 0.48 -3.09 14.32
N PRO A 183 1.30 -4.15 14.54
CA PRO A 183 0.88 -5.52 14.23
C PRO A 183 -0.39 -5.96 14.95
N TYR A 184 -0.58 -5.57 16.21
CA TYR A 184 -1.80 -5.91 16.96
C TYR A 184 -3.04 -5.28 16.34
N LEU A 185 -2.93 -4.03 15.86
CA LEU A 185 -4.03 -3.33 15.21
C LEU A 185 -4.35 -3.94 13.85
N LEU A 186 -3.32 -4.26 13.06
CA LEU A 186 -3.49 -4.92 11.77
C LEU A 186 -4.15 -6.30 11.92
N ILE A 187 -3.70 -7.11 12.89
CA ILE A 187 -4.28 -8.43 13.17
C ILE A 187 -5.76 -8.30 13.50
N LYS A 188 -6.14 -7.34 14.35
CA LYS A 188 -7.56 -7.07 14.64
C LYS A 188 -8.38 -6.74 13.39
N MET A 189 -7.82 -5.96 12.45
CA MET A 189 -8.49 -5.65 11.19
C MET A 189 -8.67 -6.90 10.32
N ILE A 190 -7.68 -7.80 10.30
CA ILE A 190 -7.75 -9.08 9.57
C ILE A 190 -8.78 -10.00 10.21
N GLU A 191 -8.74 -10.20 11.53
CA GLU A 191 -9.65 -11.06 12.30
C GLU A 191 -11.10 -10.55 12.26
N ALA A 192 -11.30 -9.24 12.19
CA ALA A 192 -12.59 -8.62 11.95
C ALA A 192 -13.10 -8.84 10.51
N GLY A 193 -12.24 -9.28 9.57
CA GLY A 193 -12.56 -9.42 8.15
C GLY A 193 -12.58 -8.11 7.37
N ALA A 194 -12.16 -6.99 7.99
CA ALA A 194 -12.08 -5.68 7.34
C ALA A 194 -10.92 -5.63 6.34
N LEU A 195 -9.78 -6.23 6.67
CA LEU A 195 -8.62 -6.37 5.79
C LEU A 195 -8.51 -7.81 5.29
N LYS A 196 -8.44 -7.97 3.97
CA LYS A 196 -8.40 -9.28 3.32
C LYS A 196 -6.95 -9.72 3.06
N LEU A 197 -6.71 -11.03 3.07
CA LEU A 197 -5.42 -11.65 2.78
C LEU A 197 -5.48 -12.55 1.55
N GLY A 198 -4.32 -12.81 0.96
CA GLY A 198 -4.12 -13.81 -0.09
C GLY A 198 -5.06 -13.64 -1.28
N GLU A 199 -5.66 -14.73 -1.74
CA GLU A 199 -6.56 -14.72 -2.90
C GLU A 199 -7.78 -13.81 -2.70
N ARG A 200 -8.25 -13.63 -1.47
CA ARG A 200 -9.36 -12.72 -1.16
C ARG A 200 -8.97 -11.24 -1.28
N ALA A 201 -7.67 -10.93 -1.17
CA ALA A 201 -7.11 -9.61 -1.48
C ALA A 201 -6.77 -9.44 -2.97
N GLY A 202 -7.12 -10.41 -3.81
CA GLY A 202 -6.82 -10.37 -5.25
C GLY A 202 -5.43 -10.87 -5.64
N LEU A 203 -4.71 -11.57 -4.72
CA LEU A 203 -3.40 -12.11 -5.00
C LEU A 203 -3.48 -13.49 -5.63
N LYS A 204 -2.58 -13.73 -6.58
CA LYS A 204 -2.31 -15.03 -7.17
C LYS A 204 -0.98 -15.56 -6.67
N ASN A 205 -0.95 -16.77 -6.12
CA ASN A 205 0.29 -17.48 -5.87
C ASN A 205 0.88 -17.95 -7.18
N VAL A 206 2.11 -17.51 -7.49
CA VAL A 206 2.85 -17.92 -8.71
C VAL A 206 3.67 -19.18 -8.48
N GLY A 207 3.83 -19.62 -7.23
CA GLY A 207 4.45 -20.86 -6.84
C GLY A 207 4.58 -20.99 -5.32
N VAL A 208 4.63 -22.23 -4.84
CA VAL A 208 5.02 -22.58 -3.48
C VAL A 208 6.24 -23.45 -3.60
N PHE A 209 7.35 -23.04 -3.05
CA PHE A 209 8.67 -23.66 -3.20
C PHE A 209 9.15 -24.19 -1.86
N PRO A 210 9.79 -25.36 -1.79
CA PRO A 210 10.49 -25.78 -0.59
C PRO A 210 11.70 -24.88 -0.33
N LEU A 211 12.22 -24.92 0.89
CA LEU A 211 13.33 -24.04 1.30
C LEU A 211 14.59 -24.23 0.43
N GLU A 212 14.85 -25.44 -0.03
CA GLU A 212 15.98 -25.79 -0.89
C GLU A 212 15.92 -25.08 -2.25
N ASP A 213 14.71 -24.81 -2.74
CA ASP A 213 14.44 -24.18 -4.04
C ASP A 213 14.22 -22.66 -3.93
N TRP A 214 14.76 -22.02 -2.89
CA TRP A 214 14.62 -20.58 -2.66
C TRP A 214 14.98 -19.72 -3.88
N SER A 215 15.99 -20.13 -4.67
CA SER A 215 16.40 -19.41 -5.87
C SER A 215 15.31 -19.42 -6.95
N MET A 216 14.56 -20.51 -7.08
CA MET A 216 13.41 -20.59 -8.00
C MET A 216 12.28 -19.71 -7.53
N ALA A 217 12.05 -19.61 -6.20
CA ALA A 217 11.06 -18.70 -5.64
C ALA A 217 11.38 -17.23 -5.95
N PHE A 218 12.65 -16.83 -5.85
CA PHE A 218 13.11 -15.48 -6.21
C PHE A 218 12.92 -15.21 -7.70
N THR A 219 13.31 -16.14 -8.57
CA THR A 219 13.09 -16.01 -10.02
C THR A 219 11.60 -15.85 -10.34
N ALA A 220 10.74 -16.68 -9.75
CA ALA A 220 9.28 -16.55 -9.95
C ALA A 220 8.73 -15.20 -9.47
N ALA A 221 9.26 -14.65 -8.38
CA ALA A 221 8.89 -13.32 -7.90
C ALA A 221 9.38 -12.19 -8.83
N GLU A 222 10.59 -12.31 -9.39
CA GLU A 222 11.15 -11.34 -10.35
C GLU A 222 10.41 -11.33 -11.69
N GLU A 223 9.98 -12.49 -12.16
CA GLU A 223 9.18 -12.63 -13.40
C GLU A 223 7.74 -12.12 -13.24
N ASN A 224 7.25 -12.01 -12.00
CA ASN A 224 5.90 -11.57 -11.69
C ASN A 224 5.91 -10.34 -10.75
N PRO A 225 6.49 -9.20 -11.17
CA PRO A 225 6.65 -8.04 -10.32
C PRO A 225 5.32 -7.30 -10.12
N GLY A 226 5.24 -6.57 -9.01
CA GLY A 226 4.15 -5.65 -8.73
C GLY A 226 3.07 -6.23 -7.81
N TRP A 227 1.92 -5.54 -7.80
CA TRP A 227 0.76 -5.96 -7.03
C TRP A 227 0.01 -7.11 -7.71
N GLY A 228 -0.59 -7.97 -6.92
CA GLY A 228 -1.49 -9.05 -7.37
C GLY A 228 -0.81 -10.42 -7.49
N THR A 229 0.48 -10.53 -7.18
CA THR A 229 1.22 -11.80 -7.22
C THR A 229 2.10 -12.00 -5.99
N GLN A 230 2.32 -13.26 -5.62
CA GLN A 230 3.30 -13.65 -4.61
C GLN A 230 3.89 -15.03 -4.92
N ALA A 231 5.18 -15.21 -4.65
CA ALA A 231 5.81 -16.51 -4.52
C ALA A 231 5.95 -16.84 -3.03
N LEU A 232 5.74 -18.08 -2.65
CA LEU A 232 5.85 -18.55 -1.27
C LEU A 232 6.99 -19.54 -1.14
N ILE A 233 7.72 -19.45 -0.04
CA ILE A 233 8.65 -20.49 0.41
C ILE A 233 8.01 -21.15 1.63
N ALA A 234 7.82 -22.46 1.58
CA ALA A 234 7.29 -23.26 2.67
C ALA A 234 8.28 -24.34 3.06
N PRO A 235 8.49 -24.60 4.36
CA PRO A 235 9.35 -25.69 4.83
C PRO A 235 8.77 -27.05 4.44
#